data_9db63705f2fd02150d103dc517522dc6
#
_entry.id   9db63705f2fd02150d103dc517522dc6
#
_cell.length_a   1.000
_cell.length_b   1.000
_cell.length_c   1.000
_cell.angle_alpha   90.00
_cell.angle_beta   90.00
_cell.angle_gamma   90.00
#
_symmetry.space_group_name_H-M   'P 1'
#
loop_
_entity.id
_entity.type
_entity.pdbx_description
1 polymer ?
#
loop_
_entity_poly.entity_id
_entity_poly.type
_entity_poly.pdbx_seq_one_letter_code
_entity_poly.pdbx_strand_id
1 'polypeptide(L)'
;MTMKLHSWAVSPYSARVRMQIYAKGLTDIAIEQPSTYGTVKFYQDHPIGRIPLLEIDGEAIPESAVIAEYLEETYPEPSLLGATPRENAHIRTLARIGDIYLMNNTFMLAGQVPALSAGAPVTTGNEGVVALLCGQLASSTKALDRMIGRDGFACLGRVTLADCALVPALFYLEIVLSIRGLAVPIAANANVAAYWDAIRKDEYAARILAELQRGLEERRELTRSGAIEKIRATARAAREEAERT
;
A
#
# COMPACT_ATOMS: atom_id res chain seq x y z
N MET A 1 4.66 25.86 8.05
CA MET A 1 3.94 24.82 7.28
C MET A 1 3.83 23.60 8.19
N THR A 2 2.61 23.23 8.56
CA THR A 2 2.35 22.06 9.42
C THR A 2 1.91 20.92 8.51
N MET A 3 2.60 19.78 8.59
CA MET A 3 2.24 18.60 7.79
C MET A 3 1.84 17.43 8.68
N LYS A 4 0.80 16.70 8.26
CA LYS A 4 0.36 15.47 8.91
C LYS A 4 0.02 14.41 7.87
N LEU A 5 0.50 13.20 8.08
CA LEU A 5 0.07 12.04 7.31
C LEU A 5 -1.01 11.28 8.07
N HIS A 6 -2.23 11.33 7.58
CA HIS A 6 -3.31 10.47 8.06
C HIS A 6 -3.10 9.05 7.54
N SER A 7 -2.84 8.12 8.43
CA SER A 7 -2.34 6.79 8.11
C SER A 7 -2.86 5.74 9.07
N TRP A 8 -3.11 4.53 8.57
CA TRP A 8 -3.27 3.34 9.40
C TRP A 8 -2.10 2.39 9.20
N ALA A 9 -1.64 1.78 10.31
CA ALA A 9 -0.53 0.82 10.28
C ALA A 9 -0.74 -0.30 9.25
N VAL A 10 -1.97 -0.85 9.17
CA VAL A 10 -2.35 -1.92 8.24
C VAL A 10 -2.46 -1.49 6.78
N SER A 11 -2.48 -0.19 6.47
CA SER A 11 -2.69 0.27 5.09
C SER A 11 -1.40 0.20 4.27
N PRO A 12 -1.34 -0.58 3.18
CA PRO A 12 -0.15 -0.64 2.32
C PRO A 12 0.11 0.67 1.57
N TYR A 13 -0.95 1.38 1.18
CA TYR A 13 -0.80 2.69 0.54
C TYR A 13 -0.26 3.74 1.52
N SER A 14 -0.66 3.68 2.80
CA SER A 14 -0.05 4.51 3.84
C SER A 14 1.39 4.08 4.13
N ALA A 15 1.68 2.77 4.13
CA ALA A 15 3.02 2.22 4.34
C ALA A 15 4.02 2.74 3.28
N ARG A 16 3.59 2.85 2.03
CA ARG A 16 4.38 3.45 0.96
C ARG A 16 4.86 4.87 1.31
N VAL A 17 3.95 5.73 1.76
CA VAL A 17 4.27 7.11 2.12
C VAL A 17 5.10 7.16 3.41
N ARG A 18 4.80 6.31 4.39
CA ARG A 18 5.63 6.21 5.61
C ARG A 18 7.06 5.81 5.29
N MET A 19 7.26 4.83 4.40
CA MET A 19 8.61 4.41 3.98
C MET A 19 9.38 5.56 3.35
N GLN A 20 8.74 6.35 2.49
CA GLN A 20 9.34 7.55 1.90
C GLN A 20 9.71 8.58 2.97
N ILE A 21 8.80 8.89 3.90
CA ILE A 21 9.05 9.81 5.02
C ILE A 21 10.27 9.37 5.83
N TYR A 22 10.38 8.07 6.13
CA TYR A 22 11.52 7.54 6.89
C TYR A 22 12.81 7.59 6.09
N ALA A 23 12.80 7.18 4.82
CA ALA A 23 13.97 7.17 3.95
C ALA A 23 14.49 8.59 3.66
N LYS A 24 13.62 9.59 3.69
CA LYS A 24 13.98 11.01 3.55
C LYS A 24 14.32 11.68 4.89
N GLY A 25 14.13 11.01 6.02
CA GLY A 25 14.39 11.57 7.34
C GLY A 25 13.46 12.74 7.72
N LEU A 26 12.23 12.76 7.21
CA LEU A 26 11.26 13.84 7.45
C LEU A 26 10.59 13.68 8.81
N THR A 27 11.23 14.21 9.86
CA THR A 27 10.78 14.10 11.25
C THR A 27 9.65 15.07 11.59
N ASP A 28 9.47 16.12 10.82
CA ASP A 28 8.50 17.19 11.07
C ASP A 28 7.08 16.86 10.54
N ILE A 29 6.93 15.73 9.85
CA ILE A 29 5.63 15.23 9.40
C ILE A 29 5.06 14.32 10.47
N ALA A 30 4.00 14.76 11.16
CA ALA A 30 3.29 13.93 12.13
C ALA A 30 2.56 12.78 11.40
N ILE A 31 2.69 11.55 11.91
CA ILE A 31 1.98 10.37 11.38
C ILE A 31 0.94 9.96 12.41
N GLU A 32 -0.34 10.12 12.06
CA GLU A 32 -1.46 9.87 12.98
C GLU A 32 -2.63 9.16 12.29
N GLN A 33 -3.48 8.55 13.09
CA GLN A 33 -4.75 8.02 12.57
C GLN A 33 -5.74 9.18 12.39
N PRO A 34 -6.52 9.19 11.28
CA PRO A 34 -7.50 10.26 11.07
C PRO A 34 -8.64 10.15 12.09
N SER A 35 -8.73 11.13 12.98
CA SER A 35 -9.73 11.15 14.06
C SER A 35 -11.17 11.25 13.55
N THR A 36 -11.36 11.82 12.36
CA THR A 36 -12.67 12.02 11.74
C THR A 36 -13.05 10.90 10.76
N TYR A 37 -12.19 9.89 10.55
CA TYR A 37 -12.47 8.80 9.61
C TYR A 37 -13.78 8.08 9.96
N GLY A 38 -14.62 7.87 8.93
CA GLY A 38 -15.93 7.24 9.12
C GLY A 38 -17.03 8.18 9.59
N THR A 39 -16.80 9.49 9.63
CA THR A 39 -17.83 10.51 9.85
C THR A 39 -18.30 11.13 8.53
N VAL A 40 -19.50 11.72 8.53
CA VAL A 40 -20.05 12.46 7.38
C VAL A 40 -19.08 13.55 6.94
N LYS A 41 -18.57 14.33 7.89
CA LYS A 41 -17.59 15.39 7.63
C LYS A 41 -16.36 14.88 6.92
N PHE A 42 -15.83 13.70 7.30
CA PHE A 42 -14.66 13.12 6.61
C PHE A 42 -14.94 12.90 5.14
N TYR A 43 -16.10 12.35 4.79
CA TYR A 43 -16.44 12.05 3.38
C TYR A 43 -16.83 13.30 2.59
N GLN A 44 -17.35 14.34 3.23
CA GLN A 44 -17.58 15.64 2.61
C GLN A 44 -16.28 16.36 2.29
N ASP A 45 -15.34 16.39 3.24
CA ASP A 45 -14.03 17.02 3.07
C ASP A 45 -13.11 16.22 2.11
N HIS A 46 -13.28 14.88 2.08
CA HIS A 46 -12.44 13.97 1.32
C HIS A 46 -13.30 13.01 0.45
N PRO A 47 -13.80 13.44 -0.70
CA PRO A 47 -14.75 12.68 -1.51
C PRO A 47 -14.26 11.30 -1.97
N ILE A 48 -12.94 11.09 -2.14
CA ILE A 48 -12.37 9.77 -2.42
C ILE A 48 -12.57 8.83 -1.22
N GLY A 49 -12.60 9.37 0.01
CA GLY A 49 -12.91 8.64 1.23
C GLY A 49 -11.88 7.56 1.59
N ARG A 50 -10.61 7.79 1.23
CA ARG A 50 -9.52 6.83 1.44
C ARG A 50 -8.34 7.48 2.15
N ILE A 51 -7.47 6.66 2.69
CA ILE A 51 -6.17 7.01 3.25
C ILE A 51 -5.06 6.30 2.45
N PRO A 52 -3.83 6.87 2.43
CA PRO A 52 -3.37 8.05 3.18
C PRO A 52 -3.91 9.37 2.64
N LEU A 53 -3.90 10.39 3.51
CA LEU A 53 -4.07 11.79 3.17
C LEU A 53 -2.88 12.55 3.76
N LEU A 54 -2.24 13.42 2.99
CA LEU A 54 -1.27 14.36 3.50
C LEU A 54 -1.96 15.70 3.72
N GLU A 55 -2.17 16.08 4.97
CA GLU A 55 -2.73 17.38 5.34
C GLU A 55 -1.59 18.41 5.44
N ILE A 56 -1.78 19.56 4.82
CA ILE A 56 -0.84 20.67 4.79
C ILE A 56 -1.61 21.95 5.13
N ASP A 57 -1.33 22.52 6.30
CA ASP A 57 -2.00 23.74 6.78
C ASP A 57 -3.55 23.68 6.70
N GLY A 58 -4.12 22.46 6.85
CA GLY A 58 -5.56 22.20 6.82
C GLY A 58 -6.11 21.73 5.46
N GLU A 59 -5.32 21.74 4.41
CA GLU A 59 -5.70 21.19 3.09
C GLU A 59 -5.11 19.78 2.92
N ALA A 60 -5.89 18.85 2.36
CA ALA A 60 -5.48 17.46 2.23
C ALA A 60 -5.18 17.07 0.77
N ILE A 61 -4.04 16.45 0.56
CA ILE A 61 -3.66 15.77 -0.69
C ILE A 61 -3.99 14.29 -0.55
N PRO A 62 -4.92 13.75 -1.34
CA PRO A 62 -5.18 12.31 -1.42
C PRO A 62 -4.21 11.62 -2.38
N GLU A 63 -4.32 10.27 -2.47
CA GLU A 63 -3.57 9.41 -3.38
C GLU A 63 -2.09 9.27 -3.01
N SER A 64 -1.70 8.09 -2.56
CA SER A 64 -0.33 7.82 -2.08
C SER A 64 0.75 8.06 -3.12
N ALA A 65 0.45 7.87 -4.40
CA ALA A 65 1.38 8.17 -5.49
C ALA A 65 1.57 9.67 -5.69
N VAL A 66 0.48 10.45 -5.58
CA VAL A 66 0.52 11.92 -5.67
C VAL A 66 1.24 12.51 -4.47
N ILE A 67 0.95 12.00 -3.26
CA ILE A 67 1.68 12.38 -2.04
C ILE A 67 3.18 12.11 -2.20
N ALA A 68 3.55 10.97 -2.78
CA ALA A 68 4.95 10.63 -3.00
C ALA A 68 5.67 11.63 -3.93
N GLU A 69 5.04 12.02 -5.03
CA GLU A 69 5.60 13.04 -5.93
C GLU A 69 5.69 14.41 -5.24
N TYR A 70 4.63 14.80 -4.51
CA TYR A 70 4.64 16.06 -3.74
C TYR A 70 5.81 16.13 -2.75
N LEU A 71 6.07 15.03 -2.03
CA LEU A 71 7.20 14.95 -1.09
C LEU A 71 8.56 14.99 -1.79
N GLU A 72 8.69 14.43 -3.00
CA GLU A 72 9.93 14.55 -3.78
C GLU A 72 10.16 15.98 -4.26
N GLU A 73 9.12 16.67 -4.70
CA GLU A 73 9.22 18.07 -5.16
C GLU A 73 9.48 19.04 -4.01
N THR A 74 8.86 18.80 -2.82
CA THR A 74 8.99 19.66 -1.66
C THR A 74 10.32 19.43 -0.91
N TYR A 75 10.78 18.20 -0.86
CA TYR A 75 12.01 17.79 -0.19
C TYR A 75 12.91 17.01 -1.17
N PRO A 76 13.60 17.71 -2.08
CA PRO A 76 14.38 17.04 -3.13
C PRO A 76 15.52 16.19 -2.60
N GLU A 77 16.03 16.47 -1.38
CA GLU A 77 17.16 15.75 -0.78
C GLU A 77 16.78 15.06 0.56
N PRO A 78 17.19 13.83 0.78
CA PRO A 78 17.77 12.91 -0.21
C PRO A 78 16.72 12.48 -1.25
N SER A 79 17.10 12.49 -2.53
CA SER A 79 16.19 12.10 -3.61
C SER A 79 15.95 10.59 -3.62
N LEU A 80 14.69 10.18 -3.70
CA LEU A 80 14.29 8.79 -3.99
C LEU A 80 13.99 8.55 -5.48
N LEU A 81 14.31 9.52 -6.32
CA LEU A 81 14.32 9.43 -7.79
C LEU A 81 15.76 9.26 -8.31
N GLY A 82 15.91 9.03 -9.60
CA GLY A 82 17.20 8.98 -10.30
C GLY A 82 17.68 10.37 -10.74
N ALA A 83 18.89 10.40 -11.29
CA ALA A 83 19.50 11.62 -11.80
C ALA A 83 19.02 12.02 -13.20
N THR A 84 18.39 11.09 -13.94
CA THR A 84 17.97 11.31 -15.32
C THR A 84 16.48 11.03 -15.51
N PRO A 85 15.83 11.67 -16.50
CA PRO A 85 14.43 11.37 -16.85
C PRO A 85 14.19 9.88 -17.13
N ARG A 86 15.17 9.18 -17.71
CA ARG A 86 15.06 7.75 -18.01
C ARG A 86 15.05 6.89 -16.75
N GLU A 87 15.91 7.19 -15.78
CA GLU A 87 15.90 6.53 -14.47
C GLU A 87 14.59 6.80 -13.73
N ASN A 88 14.11 8.04 -13.75
CA ASN A 88 12.85 8.43 -13.13
C ASN A 88 11.66 7.71 -13.78
N ALA A 89 11.65 7.55 -15.10
CA ALA A 89 10.63 6.76 -15.80
C ALA A 89 10.68 5.29 -15.38
N HIS A 90 11.87 4.71 -15.22
CA HIS A 90 12.03 3.33 -14.75
C HIS A 90 11.53 3.13 -13.32
N ILE A 91 11.93 4.02 -12.38
CA ILE A 91 11.46 4.00 -10.98
C ILE A 91 9.93 4.06 -10.93
N ARG A 92 9.33 5.02 -11.66
CA ARG A 92 7.87 5.17 -11.71
C ARG A 92 7.18 3.97 -12.34
N THR A 93 7.79 3.34 -13.35
CA THR A 93 7.25 2.11 -13.95
C THR A 93 7.21 0.96 -12.93
N LEU A 94 8.29 0.74 -12.19
CA LEU A 94 8.33 -0.27 -11.13
C LEU A 94 7.30 0.03 -10.02
N ALA A 95 7.19 1.29 -9.60
CA ALA A 95 6.17 1.72 -8.65
C ALA A 95 4.74 1.45 -9.16
N ARG A 96 4.47 1.71 -10.46
CA ARG A 96 3.16 1.43 -11.08
C ARG A 96 2.88 -0.08 -11.20
N ILE A 97 3.89 -0.91 -11.37
CA ILE A 97 3.72 -2.37 -11.29
C ILE A 97 3.26 -2.76 -9.87
N GLY A 98 3.88 -2.19 -8.85
CA GLY A 98 3.45 -2.38 -7.46
C GLY A 98 2.00 -1.97 -7.22
N ASP A 99 1.59 -0.82 -7.69
CA ASP A 99 0.26 -0.25 -7.44
C ASP A 99 -0.86 -0.96 -8.21
N ILE A 100 -0.73 -0.91 -9.57
CA ILE A 100 -1.84 -1.28 -10.44
C ILE A 100 -1.93 -2.79 -10.61
N TYR A 101 -0.77 -3.42 -10.84
CA TYR A 101 -0.78 -4.82 -11.24
C TYR A 101 -0.65 -5.79 -10.06
N LEU A 102 0.10 -5.43 -9.03
CA LEU A 102 0.22 -6.28 -7.84
C LEU A 102 -0.83 -5.92 -6.77
N MET A 103 -0.80 -4.70 -6.23
CA MET A 103 -1.63 -4.34 -5.08
C MET A 103 -3.13 -4.36 -5.41
N ASN A 104 -3.54 -3.76 -6.54
CA ASN A 104 -4.95 -3.72 -6.91
C ASN A 104 -5.51 -5.14 -7.12
N ASN A 105 -4.79 -6.00 -7.87
CA ASN A 105 -5.21 -7.38 -8.09
C ASN A 105 -5.20 -8.20 -6.78
N THR A 106 -4.23 -7.95 -5.89
CA THR A 106 -4.18 -8.57 -4.56
C THR A 106 -5.39 -8.19 -3.72
N PHE A 107 -5.82 -6.93 -3.72
CA PHE A 107 -7.02 -6.51 -3.01
C PHE A 107 -8.30 -7.05 -3.64
N MET A 108 -8.39 -7.10 -4.95
CA MET A 108 -9.53 -7.74 -5.63
C MET A 108 -9.61 -9.22 -5.26
N LEU A 109 -8.47 -9.91 -5.22
CA LEU A 109 -8.39 -11.30 -4.77
C LEU A 109 -8.76 -11.44 -3.29
N ALA A 110 -8.29 -10.55 -2.42
CA ALA A 110 -8.65 -10.51 -1.01
C ALA A 110 -10.17 -10.36 -0.81
N GLY A 111 -10.84 -9.57 -1.64
CA GLY A 111 -12.29 -9.42 -1.65
C GLY A 111 -13.05 -10.72 -2.00
N GLN A 112 -12.41 -11.68 -2.68
CA GLN A 112 -12.96 -13.01 -2.96
C GLN A 112 -12.71 -14.01 -1.81
N VAL A 113 -12.07 -13.59 -0.71
CA VAL A 113 -11.71 -14.46 0.42
C VAL A 113 -12.56 -14.09 1.64
N PRO A 114 -13.44 -14.98 2.15
CA PRO A 114 -14.29 -14.69 3.31
C PRO A 114 -13.53 -14.13 4.51
N ALA A 115 -12.43 -14.75 4.88
CA ALA A 115 -11.62 -14.36 6.03
C ALA A 115 -10.94 -12.97 5.89
N LEU A 116 -10.84 -12.45 4.67
CA LEU A 116 -10.18 -11.18 4.38
C LEU A 116 -11.15 -10.09 3.90
N SER A 117 -12.34 -10.46 3.47
CA SER A 117 -13.35 -9.54 2.94
C SER A 117 -13.95 -8.63 4.01
N ALA A 118 -13.58 -8.88 5.23
CA ALA A 118 -13.79 -7.98 6.36
C ALA A 118 -15.16 -7.25 6.30
N GLY A 119 -16.28 -8.01 6.31
CA GLY A 119 -17.64 -7.47 6.38
C GLY A 119 -18.33 -7.10 5.06
N ALA A 120 -17.66 -7.19 3.92
CA ALA A 120 -18.41 -7.26 2.68
C ALA A 120 -19.15 -8.61 2.62
N PRO A 121 -20.41 -8.66 2.15
CA PRO A 121 -21.08 -9.95 1.95
C PRO A 121 -20.20 -10.77 1.01
N VAL A 122 -19.60 -11.82 1.55
CA VAL A 122 -18.82 -12.76 0.76
C VAL A 122 -19.81 -13.59 -0.01
N THR A 123 -20.04 -13.19 -1.23
CA THR A 123 -20.44 -14.16 -2.23
C THR A 123 -19.32 -15.18 -2.32
N THR A 124 -19.60 -16.46 -2.22
CA THR A 124 -18.66 -17.56 -2.47
C THR A 124 -17.79 -17.16 -3.66
N GLY A 125 -16.48 -16.97 -3.42
CA GLY A 125 -15.60 -16.33 -4.40
C GLY A 125 -15.75 -17.03 -5.76
N ASN A 126 -15.96 -16.28 -6.81
CA ASN A 126 -16.07 -16.82 -8.17
C ASN A 126 -14.71 -17.41 -8.57
N GLU A 127 -14.64 -18.74 -8.75
CA GLU A 127 -13.41 -19.44 -9.09
C GLU A 127 -12.77 -18.93 -10.39
N GLY A 128 -13.57 -18.51 -11.36
CA GLY A 128 -13.09 -17.90 -12.59
C GLY A 128 -12.42 -16.56 -12.35
N VAL A 129 -12.97 -15.72 -11.45
CA VAL A 129 -12.33 -14.45 -11.04
C VAL A 129 -11.05 -14.71 -10.27
N VAL A 130 -11.04 -15.67 -9.36
CA VAL A 130 -9.82 -16.07 -8.63
C VAL A 130 -8.74 -16.54 -9.59
N ALA A 131 -9.05 -17.43 -10.54
CA ALA A 131 -8.09 -17.91 -11.53
C ALA A 131 -7.55 -16.76 -12.41
N LEU A 132 -8.41 -15.85 -12.87
CA LEU A 132 -8.02 -14.67 -13.62
C LEU A 132 -7.03 -13.79 -12.84
N LEU A 133 -7.35 -13.46 -11.59
CA LEU A 133 -6.50 -12.62 -10.74
C LEU A 133 -5.16 -13.30 -10.44
N CYS A 134 -5.15 -14.60 -10.15
CA CYS A 134 -3.91 -15.36 -9.98
C CYS A 134 -3.04 -15.32 -11.25
N GLY A 135 -3.65 -15.48 -12.42
CA GLY A 135 -2.95 -15.37 -13.70
C GLY A 135 -2.36 -13.97 -13.93
N GLN A 136 -3.11 -12.92 -13.61
CA GLN A 136 -2.63 -11.54 -13.70
C GLN A 136 -1.47 -11.27 -12.72
N LEU A 137 -1.58 -11.74 -11.47
CA LEU A 137 -0.51 -11.62 -10.48
C LEU A 137 0.76 -12.36 -10.89
N ALA A 138 0.63 -13.58 -11.42
CA ALA A 138 1.76 -14.34 -11.93
C ALA A 138 2.44 -13.62 -13.11
N SER A 139 1.67 -13.12 -14.07
CA SER A 139 2.18 -12.37 -15.23
C SER A 139 2.87 -11.08 -14.82
N SER A 140 2.29 -10.35 -13.87
CA SER A 140 2.85 -9.08 -13.37
C SER A 140 4.14 -9.29 -12.58
N THR A 141 4.21 -10.35 -11.76
CA THR A 141 5.45 -10.71 -11.05
C THR A 141 6.54 -11.13 -12.03
N LYS A 142 6.20 -11.85 -13.11
CA LYS A 142 7.14 -12.20 -14.17
C LYS A 142 7.64 -10.97 -14.97
N ALA A 143 6.78 -9.98 -15.17
CA ALA A 143 7.18 -8.71 -15.77
C ALA A 143 8.12 -7.94 -14.84
N LEU A 144 7.80 -7.87 -13.56
CA LEU A 144 8.66 -7.27 -12.54
C LEU A 144 10.03 -7.94 -12.51
N ASP A 145 10.09 -9.28 -12.57
CA ASP A 145 11.34 -10.07 -12.56
C ASP A 145 12.32 -9.67 -13.65
N ARG A 146 11.81 -9.24 -14.80
CA ARG A 146 12.64 -8.80 -15.94
C ARG A 146 13.14 -7.36 -15.80
N MET A 147 12.52 -6.58 -14.94
CA MET A 147 12.75 -5.13 -14.85
C MET A 147 13.46 -4.73 -13.56
N ILE A 148 13.32 -5.53 -12.49
CA ILE A 148 13.87 -5.23 -11.18
C ILE A 148 15.39 -5.33 -11.15
N GLY A 149 16.03 -4.52 -10.29
CA GLY A 149 17.48 -4.56 -10.06
C GLY A 149 17.96 -5.87 -9.45
N ARG A 150 19.29 -6.08 -9.48
CA ARG A 150 19.94 -7.31 -8.96
C ARG A 150 20.89 -7.04 -7.80
N ASP A 151 20.85 -5.83 -7.26
CA ASP A 151 21.73 -5.31 -6.23
C ASP A 151 21.04 -5.22 -4.85
N GLY A 152 19.89 -5.88 -4.70
CA GLY A 152 19.11 -5.89 -3.46
C GLY A 152 18.06 -4.79 -3.33
N PHE A 153 18.01 -3.86 -4.28
CA PHE A 153 17.02 -2.79 -4.39
C PHE A 153 16.23 -2.91 -5.70
N ALA A 154 15.09 -2.22 -5.78
CA ALA A 154 14.28 -2.22 -6.99
C ALA A 154 15.07 -1.69 -8.20
N CYS A 155 15.90 -0.68 -7.98
CA CYS A 155 16.85 -0.14 -8.96
C CYS A 155 17.87 0.80 -8.28
N LEU A 156 18.93 1.17 -8.99
CA LEU A 156 19.94 2.15 -8.60
C LEU A 156 20.74 1.81 -7.31
N GLY A 157 20.71 0.57 -6.80
CA GLY A 157 21.48 0.14 -5.63
C GLY A 157 21.14 0.84 -4.32
N ARG A 158 19.97 1.45 -4.22
CA ARG A 158 19.48 2.17 -3.03
C ARG A 158 17.95 2.22 -2.99
N VAL A 159 17.39 2.60 -1.83
CA VAL A 159 15.94 2.84 -1.72
C VAL A 159 15.49 3.96 -2.65
N THR A 160 14.41 3.69 -3.39
CA THR A 160 13.75 4.60 -4.31
C THR A 160 12.24 4.58 -4.10
N LEU A 161 11.49 5.44 -4.80
CA LEU A 161 10.02 5.38 -4.80
C LEU A 161 9.47 4.03 -5.29
N ALA A 162 10.26 3.29 -6.08
CA ALA A 162 9.90 1.93 -6.49
C ALA A 162 9.86 0.97 -5.30
N ASP A 163 10.87 1.00 -4.42
CA ASP A 163 10.91 0.17 -3.21
C ASP A 163 9.77 0.54 -2.26
N CYS A 164 9.49 1.83 -2.09
CA CYS A 164 8.38 2.31 -1.27
C CYS A 164 7.03 1.73 -1.72
N ALA A 165 6.83 1.51 -3.02
CA ALA A 165 5.61 0.91 -3.57
C ALA A 165 5.64 -0.62 -3.54
N LEU A 166 6.78 -1.25 -3.87
CA LEU A 166 6.90 -2.70 -4.02
C LEU A 166 6.92 -3.43 -2.67
N VAL A 167 7.56 -2.87 -1.64
CA VAL A 167 7.66 -3.53 -0.33
C VAL A 167 6.29 -3.85 0.26
N PRO A 168 5.35 -2.90 0.43
CA PRO A 168 4.02 -3.22 0.91
C PRO A 168 3.20 -4.07 -0.08
N ALA A 169 3.43 -3.94 -1.39
CA ALA A 169 2.73 -4.74 -2.39
C ALA A 169 3.10 -6.22 -2.32
N LEU A 170 4.38 -6.54 -2.23
CA LEU A 170 4.85 -7.93 -2.12
C LEU A 170 4.48 -8.55 -0.77
N PHE A 171 4.50 -7.77 0.32
CA PHE A 171 4.03 -8.22 1.63
C PHE A 171 2.57 -8.69 1.59
N TYR A 172 1.68 -7.86 1.01
CA TYR A 172 0.27 -8.24 0.91
C TYR A 172 0.02 -9.36 -0.10
N LEU A 173 0.76 -9.39 -1.20
CA LEU A 173 0.72 -10.49 -2.17
C LEU A 173 1.02 -11.84 -1.48
N GLU A 174 2.10 -11.89 -0.70
CA GLU A 174 2.51 -13.09 0.03
C GLU A 174 1.44 -13.54 1.03
N ILE A 175 0.92 -12.61 1.84
CA ILE A 175 -0.08 -12.92 2.88
C ILE A 175 -1.41 -13.37 2.26
N VAL A 176 -1.93 -12.65 1.28
CA VAL A 176 -3.25 -12.93 0.70
C VAL A 176 -3.26 -14.28 0.00
N LEU A 177 -2.22 -14.59 -0.78
CA LEU A 177 -2.14 -15.87 -1.46
C LEU A 177 -1.90 -17.03 -0.47
N SER A 178 -1.02 -16.84 0.53
CA SER A 178 -0.73 -17.86 1.54
C SER A 178 -1.96 -18.23 2.37
N ILE A 179 -2.78 -17.25 2.80
CA ILE A 179 -4.02 -17.52 3.55
C ILE A 179 -4.99 -18.37 2.72
N ARG A 180 -4.95 -18.24 1.40
CA ARG A 180 -5.78 -19.00 0.46
C ARG A 180 -5.20 -20.36 0.09
N GLY A 181 -3.98 -20.67 0.50
CA GLY A 181 -3.28 -21.87 0.02
C GLY A 181 -2.95 -21.79 -1.48
N LEU A 182 -2.89 -20.58 -2.05
CA LEU A 182 -2.54 -20.34 -3.44
C LEU A 182 -1.02 -20.19 -3.61
N ALA A 183 -0.51 -20.55 -4.78
CA ALA A 183 0.90 -20.40 -5.08
C ALA A 183 1.31 -18.92 -5.10
N VAL A 184 2.31 -18.56 -4.31
CA VAL A 184 2.88 -17.20 -4.28
C VAL A 184 3.90 -17.08 -5.41
N PRO A 185 3.71 -16.19 -6.39
CA PRO A 185 4.55 -16.15 -7.58
C PRO A 185 5.97 -15.62 -7.34
N ILE A 186 6.27 -15.07 -6.15
CA ILE A 186 7.59 -14.53 -5.80
C ILE A 186 8.68 -15.59 -5.99
N ALA A 187 8.52 -16.76 -5.39
CA ALA A 187 9.53 -17.83 -5.41
C ALA A 187 9.82 -18.39 -6.83
N ALA A 188 8.87 -18.29 -7.75
CA ALA A 188 9.03 -18.73 -9.14
C ALA A 188 9.77 -17.71 -10.03
N ASN A 189 10.10 -16.52 -9.50
CA ASN A 189 10.72 -15.40 -10.21
C ASN A 189 12.01 -15.01 -9.48
N ALA A 190 13.14 -15.49 -9.97
CA ALA A 190 14.41 -15.49 -9.24
C ALA A 190 14.92 -14.09 -8.83
N ASN A 191 14.77 -13.09 -9.71
CA ASN A 191 15.22 -11.72 -9.39
C ASN A 191 14.29 -11.06 -8.35
N VAL A 192 12.97 -11.29 -8.46
CA VAL A 192 11.99 -10.80 -7.44
C VAL A 192 12.22 -11.49 -6.11
N ALA A 193 12.50 -12.79 -6.09
CA ALA A 193 12.82 -13.52 -4.87
C ALA A 193 14.09 -12.97 -4.20
N ALA A 194 15.16 -12.79 -4.97
CA ALA A 194 16.42 -12.22 -4.48
C ALA A 194 16.23 -10.78 -3.95
N TYR A 195 15.51 -9.94 -4.68
CA TYR A 195 15.13 -8.60 -4.24
C TYR A 195 14.36 -8.66 -2.91
N TRP A 196 13.31 -9.51 -2.84
CA TRP A 196 12.46 -9.62 -1.66
C TRP A 196 13.23 -10.09 -0.42
N ASP A 197 14.18 -11.01 -0.59
CA ASP A 197 15.05 -11.47 0.48
C ASP A 197 16.08 -10.41 0.93
N ALA A 198 16.54 -9.59 0.02
CA ALA A 198 17.49 -8.51 0.31
C ALA A 198 16.80 -7.29 0.94
N ILE A 199 15.72 -6.79 0.32
CA ILE A 199 15.07 -5.54 0.76
C ILE A 199 14.45 -5.66 2.15
N ARG A 200 14.03 -6.85 2.59
CA ARG A 200 13.52 -7.08 3.94
C ARG A 200 14.55 -6.82 5.05
N LYS A 201 15.84 -6.72 4.70
CA LYS A 201 16.95 -6.40 5.62
C LYS A 201 17.30 -4.93 5.65
N ASP A 202 16.80 -4.14 4.71
CA ASP A 202 16.92 -2.70 4.72
C ASP A 202 16.16 -2.11 5.93
N GLU A 203 16.73 -1.10 6.59
CA GLU A 203 16.17 -0.54 7.82
C GLU A 203 14.76 0.05 7.64
N TYR A 204 14.52 0.74 6.52
CA TYR A 204 13.22 1.37 6.26
C TYR A 204 12.17 0.34 5.88
N ALA A 205 12.54 -0.62 5.02
CA ALA A 205 11.66 -1.72 4.65
C ALA A 205 11.32 -2.61 5.85
N ALA A 206 12.30 -2.99 6.67
CA ALA A 206 12.09 -3.78 7.89
C ALA A 206 11.14 -3.08 8.85
N ARG A 207 11.31 -1.77 9.06
CA ARG A 207 10.41 -0.96 9.89
C ARG A 207 8.97 -1.01 9.36
N ILE A 208 8.79 -0.79 8.06
CA ILE A 208 7.45 -0.82 7.42
C ILE A 208 6.81 -2.19 7.52
N LEU A 209 7.56 -3.26 7.31
CA LEU A 209 7.06 -4.62 7.42
C LEU A 209 6.59 -4.94 8.85
N ALA A 210 7.34 -4.49 9.86
CA ALA A 210 6.96 -4.64 11.26
C ALA A 210 5.68 -3.84 11.60
N GLU A 211 5.53 -2.63 11.06
CA GLU A 211 4.32 -1.81 11.23
C GLU A 211 3.10 -2.45 10.55
N LEU A 212 3.25 -2.96 9.33
CA LEU A 212 2.19 -3.69 8.62
C LEU A 212 1.77 -4.95 9.38
N GLN A 213 2.73 -5.71 9.89
CA GLN A 213 2.44 -6.92 10.68
C GLN A 213 1.64 -6.59 11.94
N ARG A 214 2.05 -5.57 12.71
CA ARG A 214 1.27 -5.10 13.88
C ARG A 214 -0.14 -4.68 13.48
N GLY A 215 -0.28 -3.88 12.42
CA GLY A 215 -1.58 -3.44 11.95
C GLY A 215 -2.49 -4.59 11.51
N LEU A 216 -1.93 -5.68 10.97
CA LEU A 216 -2.69 -6.90 10.66
C LEU A 216 -3.14 -7.61 11.93
N GLU A 217 -2.32 -7.66 12.97
CA GLU A 217 -2.66 -8.26 14.25
C GLU A 217 -3.78 -7.48 14.95
N GLU A 218 -3.67 -6.15 15.02
CA GLU A 218 -4.71 -5.26 15.51
C GLU A 218 -6.03 -5.46 14.74
N ARG A 219 -5.97 -5.53 13.43
CA ARG A 219 -7.15 -5.78 12.60
C ARG A 219 -7.77 -7.15 12.82
N ARG A 220 -6.96 -8.19 13.03
CA ARG A 220 -7.46 -9.54 13.38
C ARG A 220 -8.19 -9.52 14.71
N GLU A 221 -7.70 -8.78 15.70
CA GLU A 221 -8.37 -8.63 16.99
C GLU A 221 -9.69 -7.89 16.87
N LEU A 222 -9.74 -6.77 16.14
CA LEU A 222 -10.98 -6.05 15.85
C LEU A 222 -11.99 -6.94 15.08
N THR A 223 -11.52 -7.84 14.25
CA THR A 223 -12.38 -8.80 13.55
C THR A 223 -12.94 -9.85 14.50
N ARG A 224 -12.09 -10.43 15.37
CA ARG A 224 -12.52 -11.42 16.37
C ARG A 224 -13.52 -10.87 17.38
N SER A 225 -13.35 -9.63 17.81
CA SER A 225 -14.27 -8.94 18.73
C SER A 225 -15.56 -8.44 18.07
N GLY A 226 -15.69 -8.53 16.74
CA GLY A 226 -16.80 -7.97 15.98
C GLY A 226 -16.80 -6.43 15.88
N ALA A 227 -15.79 -5.76 16.43
CA ALA A 227 -15.68 -4.30 16.40
C ALA A 227 -15.52 -3.76 14.97
N ILE A 228 -14.82 -4.50 14.09
CA ILE A 228 -14.61 -4.10 12.71
C ILE A 228 -15.92 -3.94 11.94
N GLU A 229 -16.93 -4.76 12.20
CA GLU A 229 -18.25 -4.70 11.55
C GLU A 229 -18.99 -3.41 11.91
N LYS A 230 -18.93 -3.03 13.19
CA LYS A 230 -19.53 -1.79 13.67
C LYS A 230 -18.87 -0.56 13.03
N ILE A 231 -17.53 -0.54 13.02
CA ILE A 231 -16.75 0.55 12.40
C ILE A 231 -17.14 0.72 10.92
N ARG A 232 -17.29 -0.39 10.19
CA ARG A 232 -17.65 -0.37 8.77
C ARG A 232 -19.09 0.05 8.52
N ALA A 233 -20.01 -0.44 9.32
CA ALA A 233 -21.41 -0.06 9.22
C ALA A 233 -21.56 1.46 9.43
N THR A 234 -20.89 2.01 10.46
CA THR A 234 -20.86 3.45 10.73
C THR A 234 -20.25 4.23 9.56
N ALA A 235 -19.10 3.79 9.06
CA ALA A 235 -18.43 4.46 7.95
C ALA A 235 -19.24 4.41 6.64
N ARG A 236 -19.96 3.31 6.38
CA ARG A 236 -20.86 3.18 5.23
C ARG A 236 -22.03 4.16 5.34
N ALA A 237 -22.72 4.18 6.48
CA ALA A 237 -23.85 5.08 6.70
C ALA A 237 -23.43 6.55 6.56
N ALA A 238 -22.28 6.93 7.14
CA ALA A 238 -21.75 8.28 7.03
C ALA A 238 -21.40 8.67 5.59
N ARG A 239 -20.87 7.75 4.80
CA ARG A 239 -20.58 7.99 3.39
C ARG A 239 -21.85 8.18 2.56
N GLU A 240 -22.83 7.31 2.75
CA GLU A 240 -24.13 7.42 2.06
C GLU A 240 -24.87 8.72 2.41
N GLU A 241 -24.69 9.22 3.63
CA GLU A 241 -25.23 10.51 4.07
C GLU A 241 -24.48 11.68 3.40
N ALA A 242 -23.13 11.63 3.37
CA ALA A 242 -22.32 12.66 2.73
C ALA A 242 -22.57 12.76 1.21
N GLU A 243 -22.90 11.66 0.54
CA GLU A 243 -23.22 11.62 -0.90
C GLU A 243 -24.62 12.20 -1.22
N ARG A 244 -25.47 12.39 -0.21
CA ARG A 244 -26.83 12.98 -0.36
C ARG A 244 -26.88 14.48 -0.12
N THR A 245 -25.88 15.03 0.53
CA THR A 245 -25.72 16.46 0.85
C THR A 245 -24.74 17.15 -0.07
#